data_b5f92e64090afb82578afa383f6bd9da
#
_entry.id   b5f92e64090afb82578afa383f6bd9da
#
_cell.length_a   1.000
_cell.length_b   1.000
_cell.length_c   1.000
_cell.angle_alpha   90.00
_cell.angle_beta   90.00
_cell.angle_gamma   90.00
#
_symmetry.space_group_name_H-M   'P 1'
#
loop_
_entity.id
_entity.type
_entity.pdbx_description
1 polymer ?
#
loop_
_entity_poly.entity_id
_entity_poly.type
_entity_poly.pdbx_seq_one_letter_code
_entity_poly.pdbx_strand_id
1 'polypeptide(L)'
;MPFPALDGLFYRIVPQARAAKALAPAISPEGRFHHDAQPSLYLSSRPDWACHAIAPYVRATDPPRVICELHLTGAKVLDLRNAAHCAAWNIDPALAAIPWLPERAQGLPASTWEVSDRARTSGADGMIYTARSEPSRWHLVLFRWPGASLTGRVLPYPP
;
A
#
# COMPACT_ATOMS: atom_id res chain seq x y z
N MET A 1 16.56 4.72 14.92
CA MET A 1 17.06 3.94 13.76
C MET A 1 16.58 4.61 12.49
N PRO A 2 17.49 5.04 11.63
CA PRO A 2 17.09 5.63 10.35
C PRO A 2 16.48 4.55 9.44
N PHE A 3 15.48 4.94 8.67
CA PHE A 3 14.88 4.04 7.70
C PHE A 3 15.66 4.07 6.39
N PRO A 4 15.82 2.92 5.72
CA PRO A 4 16.45 2.90 4.41
C PRO A 4 15.61 3.66 3.38
N ALA A 5 16.28 4.33 2.46
CA ALA A 5 15.63 4.96 1.32
C ALA A 5 15.29 3.91 0.27
N LEU A 6 14.08 3.96 -0.23
CA LEU A 6 13.58 3.06 -1.26
C LEU A 6 13.45 3.82 -2.58
N ASP A 7 14.09 3.27 -3.62
CA ASP A 7 14.02 3.78 -4.98
C ASP A 7 13.56 2.67 -5.91
N GLY A 8 12.90 3.01 -6.99
CA GLY A 8 12.55 2.03 -8.01
C GLY A 8 11.21 2.28 -8.68
N LEU A 9 10.83 1.30 -9.50
CA LEU A 9 9.55 1.30 -10.19
C LEU A 9 8.52 0.55 -9.39
N PHE A 10 7.33 1.14 -9.32
CA PHE A 10 6.18 0.57 -8.62
C PHE A 10 4.94 0.69 -9.49
N TYR A 11 3.91 -0.06 -9.13
CA TYR A 11 2.71 -0.20 -9.96
C TYR A 11 1.46 -0.02 -9.12
N ARG A 12 0.52 0.73 -9.68
CA ARG A 12 -0.79 0.97 -9.09
C ARG A 12 -1.87 0.72 -10.12
N ILE A 13 -2.92 0.01 -9.74
CA ILE A 13 -4.07 -0.21 -10.59
C ILE A 13 -5.15 0.81 -10.23
N VAL A 14 -5.60 1.54 -11.24
CA VAL A 14 -6.63 2.57 -11.11
C VAL A 14 -7.66 2.42 -12.22
N PRO A 15 -8.87 2.99 -12.07
CA PRO A 15 -9.78 3.12 -13.20
C PRO A 15 -9.08 3.86 -14.35
N GLN A 16 -9.29 3.41 -15.57
CA GLN A 16 -8.66 4.00 -16.75
C GLN A 16 -8.89 5.51 -16.84
N ALA A 17 -10.08 5.98 -16.49
CA ALA A 17 -10.43 7.40 -16.49
C ALA A 17 -9.60 8.22 -15.48
N ARG A 18 -8.92 7.57 -14.54
CA ARG A 18 -8.11 8.22 -13.50
C ARG A 18 -6.61 7.99 -13.68
N ALA A 19 -6.18 7.47 -14.81
CA ALA A 19 -4.75 7.17 -15.04
C ALA A 19 -3.85 8.38 -14.81
N ALA A 20 -4.26 9.57 -15.24
CA ALA A 20 -3.50 10.80 -15.04
C ALA A 20 -3.42 11.23 -13.57
N LYS A 21 -4.25 10.67 -12.69
CA LYS A 21 -4.31 10.96 -11.26
C LYS A 21 -3.83 9.77 -10.42
N ALA A 22 -2.97 8.92 -10.96
CA ALA A 22 -2.49 7.74 -10.25
C ALA A 22 -1.62 8.07 -9.03
N LEU A 23 -1.17 9.32 -8.88
CA LEU A 23 -0.48 9.79 -7.67
C LEU A 23 -1.44 10.36 -6.62
N ALA A 24 -2.73 10.43 -6.88
CA ALA A 24 -3.70 10.89 -5.88
C ALA A 24 -3.88 9.83 -4.79
N PRO A 25 -4.18 10.24 -3.55
CA PRO A 25 -4.44 9.30 -2.46
C PRO A 25 -5.60 8.35 -2.77
N ALA A 26 -5.64 7.22 -2.07
CA ALA A 26 -6.77 6.32 -2.10
C ALA A 26 -8.06 7.09 -1.79
N ILE A 27 -9.11 6.83 -2.57
CA ILE A 27 -10.38 7.58 -2.47
C ILE A 27 -11.17 7.13 -1.24
N SER A 28 -11.15 5.82 -0.93
CA SER A 28 -11.89 5.30 0.22
C SER A 28 -11.37 5.93 1.51
N PRO A 29 -12.25 6.36 2.44
CA PRO A 29 -11.84 6.93 3.71
C PRO A 29 -11.15 5.92 4.62
N GLU A 30 -11.33 4.62 4.39
CA GLU A 30 -10.64 3.57 5.12
C GLU A 30 -10.22 2.42 4.20
N GLY A 31 -9.15 1.76 4.56
CA GLY A 31 -8.58 0.62 3.87
C GLY A 31 -7.76 -0.22 4.83
N ARG A 32 -6.95 -1.13 4.30
CA ARG A 32 -6.16 -2.03 5.13
C ARG A 32 -5.26 -1.28 6.10
N PHE A 33 -4.61 -0.20 5.64
CA PHE A 33 -3.62 0.55 6.41
C PHE A 33 -3.93 2.05 6.48
N HIS A 34 -5.19 2.43 6.40
CA HIS A 34 -5.61 3.80 6.62
C HIS A 34 -7.04 3.86 7.12
N HIS A 35 -7.33 4.90 7.89
CA HIS A 35 -8.65 5.22 8.39
C HIS A 35 -8.78 6.74 8.54
N ASP A 36 -10.00 7.23 8.81
CA ASP A 36 -10.24 8.66 9.01
C ASP A 36 -9.68 9.53 7.88
N ALA A 37 -9.81 9.05 6.64
CA ALA A 37 -9.33 9.73 5.44
C ALA A 37 -7.83 10.05 5.46
N GLN A 38 -7.02 9.30 6.19
CA GLN A 38 -5.56 9.44 6.16
C GLN A 38 -5.04 9.26 4.73
N PRO A 39 -4.16 10.15 4.23
CA PRO A 39 -3.58 9.96 2.91
C PRO A 39 -2.82 8.65 2.81
N SER A 40 -3.05 7.89 1.76
CA SER A 40 -2.34 6.64 1.51
C SER A 40 -2.30 6.31 0.03
N LEU A 41 -1.18 5.74 -0.39
CA LEU A 41 -0.93 5.30 -1.74
C LEU A 41 -0.43 3.85 -1.68
N TYR A 42 -1.22 2.93 -2.21
CA TYR A 42 -0.88 1.50 -2.20
C TYR A 42 -0.21 1.13 -3.51
N LEU A 43 0.98 0.53 -3.43
CA LEU A 43 1.81 0.18 -4.58
C LEU A 43 2.31 -1.26 -4.47
N SER A 44 2.68 -1.83 -5.61
CA SER A 44 3.36 -3.11 -5.67
C SER A 44 4.61 -2.98 -6.54
N SER A 45 5.63 -3.80 -6.27
CA SER A 45 6.89 -3.75 -7.02
C SER A 45 6.81 -4.44 -8.38
N ARG A 46 5.69 -5.16 -8.65
CA ARG A 46 5.45 -5.87 -9.90
C ARG A 46 4.00 -5.69 -10.34
N PRO A 47 3.74 -5.62 -11.65
CA PRO A 47 2.35 -5.49 -12.16
C PRO A 47 1.45 -6.65 -11.73
N ASP A 48 1.94 -7.89 -11.79
CA ASP A 48 1.16 -9.06 -11.39
C ASP A 48 0.85 -9.06 -9.90
N TRP A 49 1.77 -8.59 -9.05
CA TRP A 49 1.53 -8.44 -7.62
C TRP A 49 0.48 -7.37 -7.33
N ALA A 50 0.46 -6.30 -8.10
CA ALA A 50 -0.60 -5.29 -7.99
C ALA A 50 -1.98 -5.90 -8.28
N CYS A 51 -2.07 -6.79 -9.28
CA CYS A 51 -3.32 -7.49 -9.58
C CYS A 51 -3.78 -8.38 -8.42
N HIS A 52 -2.86 -9.10 -7.78
CA HIS A 52 -3.18 -9.89 -6.60
C HIS A 52 -3.68 -9.02 -5.44
N ALA A 53 -3.08 -7.86 -5.25
CA ALA A 53 -3.45 -6.97 -4.14
C ALA A 53 -4.88 -6.45 -4.24
N ILE A 54 -5.37 -6.18 -5.45
CA ILE A 54 -6.73 -5.64 -5.65
C ILE A 54 -7.79 -6.71 -5.90
N ALA A 55 -7.39 -7.95 -6.17
CA ALA A 55 -8.32 -9.01 -6.55
C ALA A 55 -9.56 -9.13 -5.64
N PRO A 56 -9.45 -9.04 -4.30
CA PRO A 56 -10.60 -9.11 -3.41
C PRO A 56 -11.60 -7.97 -3.58
N TYR A 57 -11.20 -6.86 -4.19
CA TYR A 57 -12.03 -5.65 -4.33
C TYR A 57 -12.64 -5.50 -5.73
N VAL A 58 -12.26 -6.36 -6.67
CA VAL A 58 -12.72 -6.28 -8.07
C VAL A 58 -14.14 -6.82 -8.18
N ARG A 59 -15.02 -6.07 -8.86
CA ARG A 59 -16.39 -6.45 -9.16
C ARG A 59 -16.59 -6.46 -10.68
N ALA A 60 -17.47 -7.34 -11.16
CA ALA A 60 -17.78 -7.45 -12.60
C ALA A 60 -18.34 -6.16 -13.18
N THR A 61 -18.99 -5.33 -12.36
CA THR A 61 -19.59 -4.05 -12.76
C THR A 61 -18.65 -2.87 -12.70
N ASP A 62 -17.40 -3.08 -12.28
CA ASP A 62 -16.43 -2.00 -12.16
C ASP A 62 -16.06 -1.44 -13.54
N PRO A 63 -15.74 -0.14 -13.63
CA PRO A 63 -15.21 0.44 -14.87
C PRO A 63 -13.85 -0.19 -15.23
N PRO A 64 -13.44 -0.09 -16.51
CA PRO A 64 -12.14 -0.60 -16.93
C PRO A 64 -10.99 -0.02 -16.11
N ARG A 65 -9.97 -0.85 -15.85
CA ARG A 65 -8.77 -0.47 -15.10
C ARG A 65 -7.55 -0.50 -15.99
N VAL A 66 -6.52 0.20 -15.54
CA VAL A 66 -5.17 0.16 -16.11
C VAL A 66 -4.16 0.06 -14.99
N ILE A 67 -2.94 -0.37 -15.33
CA ILE A 67 -1.81 -0.43 -14.42
C ILE A 67 -0.89 0.75 -14.73
N CYS A 68 -0.74 1.66 -13.80
CA CYS A 68 0.15 2.81 -13.94
C CYS A 68 1.50 2.51 -13.31
N GLU A 69 2.58 2.81 -14.04
CA GLU A 69 3.94 2.69 -13.53
C GLU A 69 4.36 4.02 -12.88
N LEU A 70 4.94 3.93 -11.69
CA LEU A 70 5.45 5.06 -10.94
C LEU A 70 6.94 4.87 -10.69
N HIS A 71 7.68 5.96 -10.70
CA HIS A 71 9.06 6.00 -10.23
C HIS A 71 9.09 6.64 -8.85
N LEU A 72 9.67 5.93 -7.88
CA LEU A 72 9.81 6.38 -6.50
C LEU A 72 11.28 6.65 -6.22
N THR A 73 11.56 7.80 -5.60
CA THR A 73 12.91 8.19 -5.23
C THR A 73 12.96 8.62 -3.77
N GLY A 74 13.87 8.01 -3.02
CA GLY A 74 14.24 8.44 -1.67
C GLY A 74 13.17 8.28 -0.61
N ALA A 75 12.16 7.44 -0.81
CA ALA A 75 11.15 7.19 0.21
C ALA A 75 11.76 6.42 1.39
N LYS A 76 11.64 6.97 2.58
CA LYS A 76 12.12 6.30 3.79
C LYS A 76 11.03 5.39 4.32
N VAL A 77 11.31 4.09 4.36
CA VAL A 77 10.28 3.10 4.64
C VAL A 77 10.61 2.24 5.85
N LEU A 78 9.57 1.93 6.63
CA LEU A 78 9.60 0.93 7.67
C LEU A 78 9.27 -0.41 7.03
N ASP A 79 10.10 -1.41 7.25
CA ASP A 79 9.93 -2.73 6.65
C ASP A 79 9.42 -3.72 7.69
N LEU A 80 8.16 -4.16 7.56
CA LEU A 80 7.57 -5.12 8.50
C LEU A 80 8.25 -6.50 8.45
N ARG A 81 9.03 -6.78 7.40
CA ARG A 81 9.81 -8.03 7.32
C ARG A 81 11.07 -7.96 8.18
N ASN A 82 11.44 -6.77 8.63
CA ASN A 82 12.63 -6.53 9.45
C ASN A 82 12.24 -6.48 10.92
N ALA A 83 12.63 -7.51 11.67
CA ALA A 83 12.30 -7.62 13.09
C ALA A 83 12.83 -6.45 13.94
N ALA A 84 13.99 -5.90 13.56
CA ALA A 84 14.57 -4.75 14.27
C ALA A 84 13.76 -3.48 14.07
N HIS A 85 13.22 -3.24 12.88
CA HIS A 85 12.30 -2.12 12.64
C HIS A 85 11.03 -2.26 13.49
N CYS A 86 10.44 -3.45 13.50
CA CYS A 86 9.22 -3.70 14.27
C CYS A 86 9.47 -3.50 15.77
N ALA A 87 10.57 -4.03 16.29
CA ALA A 87 10.92 -3.90 17.70
C ALA A 87 11.19 -2.43 18.09
N ALA A 88 11.90 -1.68 17.24
CA ALA A 88 12.23 -0.29 17.51
C ALA A 88 10.99 0.61 17.67
N TRP A 89 9.90 0.28 17.00
CA TRP A 89 8.65 1.07 17.00
C TRP A 89 7.50 0.37 17.69
N ASN A 90 7.80 -0.71 18.42
CA ASN A 90 6.82 -1.48 19.16
C ASN A 90 5.64 -1.92 18.29
N ILE A 91 5.97 -2.44 17.11
CA ILE A 91 5.00 -2.96 16.14
C ILE A 91 4.98 -4.47 16.22
N ASP A 92 3.80 -5.05 16.35
CA ASP A 92 3.58 -6.49 16.18
C ASP A 92 3.21 -6.75 14.71
N PRO A 93 4.11 -7.30 13.90
CA PRO A 93 3.82 -7.52 12.48
C PRO A 93 2.71 -8.55 12.23
N ALA A 94 2.40 -9.41 13.21
CA ALA A 94 1.30 -10.36 13.09
C ALA A 94 -0.06 -9.66 12.94
N LEU A 95 -0.22 -8.47 13.51
CA LEU A 95 -1.46 -7.70 13.38
C LEU A 95 -1.70 -7.25 11.94
N ALA A 96 -0.66 -7.08 11.14
CA ALA A 96 -0.78 -6.70 9.74
C ALA A 96 -1.40 -7.81 8.87
N ALA A 97 -1.36 -9.06 9.33
CA ALA A 97 -1.90 -10.21 8.62
C ALA A 97 -3.37 -10.50 8.97
N ILE A 98 -3.95 -9.81 9.93
CA ILE A 98 -5.34 -10.02 10.34
C ILE A 98 -6.27 -9.42 9.27
N PRO A 99 -7.26 -10.18 8.77
CA PRO A 99 -8.22 -9.65 7.81
C PRO A 99 -8.99 -8.47 8.39
N TRP A 100 -8.90 -7.31 7.73
CA TRP A 100 -9.50 -6.08 8.24
C TRP A 100 -10.98 -5.94 7.88
N LEU A 101 -11.41 -6.45 6.71
CA LEU A 101 -12.81 -6.34 6.28
C LEU A 101 -13.78 -7.03 7.24
N PRO A 102 -13.53 -8.27 7.71
CA PRO A 102 -14.39 -8.89 8.72
C PRO A 102 -14.47 -8.11 10.02
N GLU A 103 -13.36 -7.54 10.47
CA GLU A 103 -13.36 -6.71 11.68
C GLU A 103 -14.26 -5.48 11.49
N ARG A 104 -14.15 -4.80 10.34
CA ARG A 104 -14.98 -3.63 10.05
C ARG A 104 -16.45 -4.01 9.90
N ALA A 105 -16.74 -5.16 9.35
CA ALA A 105 -18.12 -5.64 9.24
C ALA A 105 -18.77 -5.83 10.61
N GLN A 106 -17.99 -6.06 11.65
CA GLN A 106 -18.46 -6.20 13.04
C GLN A 106 -18.42 -4.86 13.79
N GLY A 107 -18.07 -3.76 13.15
CA GLY A 107 -17.95 -2.45 13.79
C GLY A 107 -16.69 -2.29 14.64
N LEU A 108 -15.71 -3.20 14.51
CA LEU A 108 -14.46 -3.15 15.25
C LEU A 108 -13.40 -2.36 14.49
N PRO A 109 -12.47 -1.68 15.19
CA PRO A 109 -11.30 -1.12 14.54
C PRO A 109 -10.49 -2.23 13.86
N ALA A 110 -9.91 -1.94 12.70
CA ALA A 110 -9.05 -2.90 12.04
C ALA A 110 -7.73 -3.06 12.82
N SER A 111 -7.32 -4.29 13.08
CA SER A 111 -6.04 -4.59 13.76
C SER A 111 -4.85 -4.06 12.96
N THR A 112 -4.95 -4.02 11.63
CA THR A 112 -3.92 -3.48 10.75
C THR A 112 -3.68 -1.97 10.96
N TRP A 113 -4.67 -1.25 11.46
CA TRP A 113 -4.54 0.19 11.72
C TRP A 113 -3.59 0.50 12.87
N GLU A 114 -3.52 -0.37 13.87
CA GLU A 114 -2.51 -0.21 14.93
C GLU A 114 -1.09 -0.22 14.34
N VAL A 115 -0.84 -1.11 13.39
CA VAL A 115 0.45 -1.21 12.71
C VAL A 115 0.74 0.05 11.90
N SER A 116 -0.18 0.45 11.05
CA SER A 116 0.03 1.61 10.17
C SER A 116 0.08 2.93 10.94
N ASP A 117 -0.68 3.07 12.01
CA ASP A 117 -0.63 4.27 12.84
C ASP A 117 0.74 4.40 13.55
N ARG A 118 1.29 3.31 14.05
CA ARG A 118 2.64 3.31 14.62
C ARG A 118 3.69 3.61 13.56
N ALA A 119 3.54 3.06 12.36
CA ALA A 119 4.44 3.37 11.26
C ALA A 119 4.39 4.86 10.88
N ARG A 120 3.20 5.47 10.85
CA ARG A 120 3.07 6.91 10.63
C ARG A 120 3.74 7.73 11.74
N THR A 121 3.55 7.33 12.98
CA THR A 121 4.16 8.00 14.13
C THR A 121 5.69 7.94 14.10
N SER A 122 6.26 6.89 13.51
CA SER A 122 7.72 6.73 13.39
C SER A 122 8.37 7.80 12.50
N GLY A 123 7.60 8.50 11.70
CA GLY A 123 8.12 9.47 10.73
C GLY A 123 8.53 8.86 9.39
N ALA A 124 8.34 7.56 9.19
CA ALA A 124 8.57 6.93 7.89
C ALA A 124 7.63 7.50 6.83
N ASP A 125 8.08 7.54 5.59
CA ASP A 125 7.25 7.95 4.45
C ASP A 125 6.26 6.87 4.04
N GLY A 126 6.54 5.63 4.41
CA GLY A 126 5.71 4.49 4.10
C GLY A 126 6.17 3.22 4.79
N MET A 127 5.54 2.11 4.41
CA MET A 127 5.75 0.82 5.05
C MET A 127 5.70 -0.30 4.03
N ILE A 128 6.69 -1.19 4.08
CA ILE A 128 6.66 -2.45 3.32
C ILE A 128 5.91 -3.49 4.13
N TYR A 129 5.00 -4.19 3.48
CA TYR A 129 4.25 -5.30 4.06
C TYR A 129 4.15 -6.46 3.07
N THR A 130 3.85 -7.65 3.57
CA THR A 130 3.71 -8.84 2.74
C THR A 130 2.26 -9.19 2.50
N ALA A 131 1.98 -9.90 1.39
CA ALA A 131 0.67 -10.45 1.15
C ALA A 131 0.37 -11.52 2.21
N ARG A 132 -0.87 -11.49 2.73
CA ARG A 132 -1.28 -12.41 3.79
C ARG A 132 -1.24 -13.89 3.35
N SER A 133 -1.64 -14.17 2.11
CA SER A 133 -1.72 -15.53 1.57
C SER A 133 -0.42 -16.03 0.95
N GLU A 134 0.51 -15.12 0.65
CA GLU A 134 1.80 -15.44 0.01
C GLU A 134 2.86 -14.46 0.48
N PRO A 135 3.57 -14.79 1.58
CA PRO A 135 4.54 -13.87 2.19
C PRO A 135 5.74 -13.51 1.30
N SER A 136 5.99 -14.25 0.23
CA SER A 136 7.05 -13.87 -0.74
C SER A 136 6.67 -12.66 -1.59
N ARG A 137 5.38 -12.34 -1.70
CA ARG A 137 4.92 -11.12 -2.35
C ARG A 137 4.91 -9.99 -1.35
N TRP A 138 5.51 -8.87 -1.72
CA TRP A 138 5.49 -7.69 -0.87
C TRP A 138 4.92 -6.49 -1.60
N HIS A 139 4.40 -5.58 -0.81
CA HIS A 139 3.73 -4.38 -1.26
C HIS A 139 4.21 -3.19 -0.45
N LEU A 140 3.84 -2.00 -0.89
CA LEU A 140 4.21 -0.76 -0.25
C LEU A 140 2.95 0.08 -0.04
N VAL A 141 2.80 0.64 1.16
CA VAL A 141 1.86 1.72 1.40
C VAL A 141 2.65 2.97 1.76
N LEU A 142 2.40 4.06 1.03
CA LEU A 142 3.01 5.35 1.31
C LEU A 142 2.03 6.24 2.06
N PHE A 143 2.53 6.98 3.02
CA PHE A 143 1.78 7.96 3.81
C PHE A 143 2.02 9.38 3.29
N ARG A 144 3.17 9.60 2.66
CA ARG A 144 3.55 10.79 1.91
C ARG A 144 4.52 10.39 0.81
N TRP A 145 4.45 11.06 -0.33
CA TRP A 145 5.22 10.62 -1.50
C TRP A 145 5.70 11.78 -2.39
N PRO A 146 6.45 12.74 -1.83
CA PRO A 146 6.96 13.85 -2.63
C PRO A 146 7.96 13.40 -3.71
N GLY A 147 8.62 12.24 -3.52
CA GLY A 147 9.57 11.68 -4.47
C GLY A 147 8.96 10.75 -5.51
N ALA A 148 7.64 10.68 -5.63
CA ALA A 148 6.96 9.84 -6.61
C ALA A 148 6.60 10.62 -7.86
N SER A 149 6.76 9.99 -9.02
CA SER A 149 6.36 10.55 -10.31
C SER A 149 5.80 9.46 -11.22
N LEU A 150 4.88 9.85 -12.11
CA LEU A 150 4.42 8.94 -13.16
C LEU A 150 5.50 8.85 -14.24
N THR A 151 5.79 7.63 -14.71
CA THR A 151 6.74 7.43 -15.81
C THR A 151 6.11 7.69 -17.18
N GLY A 152 4.77 7.72 -17.24
CA GLY A 152 4.03 7.75 -18.48
C GLY A 152 3.71 6.37 -19.05
N ARG A 153 4.31 5.30 -18.52
CA ARG A 153 4.01 3.94 -18.93
C ARG A 153 2.74 3.46 -18.27
N VAL A 154 1.80 3.00 -19.09
CA VAL A 154 0.52 2.43 -18.66
C VAL A 154 0.38 1.06 -19.30
N LEU A 155 0.10 0.05 -18.47
CA LEU A 155 -0.05 -1.33 -18.90
C LEU A 155 -1.53 -1.71 -18.92
N PRO A 156 -1.93 -2.65 -19.79
CA PRO A 156 -3.30 -3.16 -19.76
C PRO A 156 -3.58 -3.92 -18.47
N TYR A 157 -4.84 -3.88 -18.03
CA TYR A 157 -5.33 -4.70 -16.92
C TYR A 157 -6.42 -5.62 -17.42
N PRO A 158 -6.34 -6.94 -17.15
CA PRO A 158 -5.15 -7.64 -16.64
C PRO A 158 -3.99 -7.61 -17.63
N PRO A 159 -2.77 -7.77 -17.12
CA PRO A 159 -1.57 -7.71 -17.97
C PRO A 159 -1.45 -8.94 -18.88
#